data_71f1acbbd5862dbf2963174ce49df861
#
_entry.id   71f1acbbd5862dbf2963174ce49df861
#
_cell.length_a   1.000
_cell.length_b   1.000
_cell.length_c   1.000
_cell.angle_alpha   90.00
_cell.angle_beta   90.00
_cell.angle_gamma   90.00
#
_symmetry.space_group_name_H-M   'P 1'
#
loop_
_entity.id
_entity.type
_entity.pdbx_description
1 polymer ?
#
loop_
_entity_poly.entity_id
_entity_poly.type
_entity_poly.pdbx_seq_one_letter_code
_entity_poly.pdbx_strand_id
1 'polypeptide(L)'
;MGLSEDIALFELNLNELIIKYEQYFLGLEKREPLKLLEEVERYVRKYHGAHISNTMLKFKFNSVVARFSSYKQYWNRITRLIE
;
A
#
# COMPACT_ATOMS: atom_id res chain seq x y z
N MET A 1 -6.55 11.84 16.28
CA MET A 1 -6.36 10.87 15.23
C MET A 1 -5.83 9.57 15.81
N GLY A 2 -6.56 8.51 15.59
CA GLY A 2 -6.25 7.25 16.19
C GLY A 2 -5.64 6.26 15.22
N LEU A 3 -5.09 5.20 15.77
CA LEU A 3 -4.54 4.10 14.99
C LEU A 3 -5.59 3.49 14.06
N SER A 4 -6.84 3.37 14.53
CA SER A 4 -7.92 2.82 13.72
C SER A 4 -8.15 3.65 12.45
N GLU A 5 -8.11 4.97 12.57
CA GLU A 5 -8.28 5.85 11.41
C GLU A 5 -7.11 5.75 10.44
N ASP A 6 -5.89 5.64 10.96
CA ASP A 6 -4.70 5.49 10.14
C ASP A 6 -4.72 4.17 9.37
N ILE A 7 -5.17 3.08 10.00
CA ILE A 7 -5.28 1.80 9.33
C ILE A 7 -6.33 1.86 8.23
N ALA A 8 -7.45 2.53 8.48
CA ALA A 8 -8.50 2.70 7.48
C ALA A 8 -7.99 3.51 6.28
N LEU A 9 -7.24 4.58 6.53
CA LEU A 9 -6.64 5.38 5.47
C LEU A 9 -5.57 4.61 4.70
N PHE A 10 -4.79 3.81 5.39
CA PHE A 10 -3.79 2.95 4.77
C PHE A 10 -4.47 1.99 3.78
N GLU A 11 -5.53 1.33 4.22
CA GLU A 11 -6.28 0.40 3.38
C GLU A 11 -6.91 1.11 2.17
N LEU A 12 -7.51 2.29 2.41
CA LEU A 12 -8.12 3.08 1.35
C LEU A 12 -7.08 3.50 0.31
N ASN A 13 -5.93 4.00 0.77
CA ASN A 13 -4.86 4.43 -0.12
C ASN A 13 -4.26 3.25 -0.87
N LEU A 14 -4.16 2.09 -0.24
CA LEU A 14 -3.68 0.89 -0.93
C LEU A 14 -4.65 0.48 -2.03
N ASN A 15 -5.94 0.50 -1.77
CA ASN A 15 -6.95 0.16 -2.77
C ASN A 15 -6.88 1.11 -3.97
N GLU A 16 -6.69 2.39 -3.71
CA GLU A 16 -6.53 3.39 -4.77
C GLU A 16 -5.24 3.14 -5.55
N LEU A 17 -4.17 2.79 -4.84
CA LEU A 17 -2.88 2.51 -5.47
C LEU A 17 -2.97 1.30 -6.41
N ILE A 18 -3.71 0.28 -6.02
CA ILE A 18 -3.93 -0.90 -6.85
C ILE A 18 -4.60 -0.50 -8.17
N ILE A 19 -5.62 0.34 -8.09
CA ILE A 19 -6.34 0.82 -9.28
C ILE A 19 -5.40 1.65 -10.16
N LYS A 20 -4.62 2.53 -9.56
CA LYS A 20 -3.69 3.38 -10.32
C LYS A 20 -2.61 2.58 -11.03
N TYR A 21 -2.08 1.54 -10.40
CA TYR A 21 -1.11 0.67 -11.06
C TYR A 21 -1.73 -0.10 -12.21
N GLU A 22 -2.96 -0.57 -12.07
CA GLU A 22 -3.66 -1.23 -13.17
C GLU A 22 -3.82 -0.29 -14.36
N GLN A 23 -4.20 0.97 -14.09
CA GLN A 23 -4.33 1.97 -15.15
C GLN A 23 -3.00 2.24 -15.83
N TYR A 24 -1.92 2.27 -15.05
CA TYR A 24 -0.58 2.46 -15.59
C TYR A 24 -0.18 1.29 -16.50
N PHE A 25 -0.42 0.06 -16.05
CA PHE A 25 -0.06 -1.12 -16.83
C PHE A 25 -0.90 -1.28 -18.09
N LEU A 26 -2.15 -0.80 -18.07
CA LEU A 26 -3.01 -0.81 -19.23
C LEU A 26 -2.72 0.32 -20.23
N GLY A 27 -1.80 1.21 -19.87
CA GLY A 27 -1.45 2.33 -20.72
C GLY A 27 -2.39 3.51 -20.62
N LEU A 28 -3.33 3.50 -19.67
CA LEU A 28 -4.26 4.60 -19.46
C LEU A 28 -3.60 5.77 -18.74
N GLU A 29 -2.56 5.50 -17.94
CA GLU A 29 -1.77 6.51 -17.26
C GLU A 29 -0.33 6.40 -17.73
N LYS A 30 0.28 7.56 -18.03
CA LYS A 30 1.64 7.60 -18.56
C LYS A 30 2.70 7.48 -17.47
N ARG A 31 2.36 7.84 -16.24
CA ARG A 31 3.31 7.86 -15.13
C ARG A 31 2.95 6.84 -14.07
N GLU A 32 3.97 6.20 -13.56
CA GLU A 32 3.83 5.30 -12.42
C GLU A 32 3.36 6.11 -11.20
N PRO A 33 2.42 5.60 -10.40
CA PRO A 33 1.87 6.35 -9.25
C PRO A 33 2.82 6.33 -8.04
N LEU A 34 4.02 6.91 -8.22
CA LEU A 34 5.08 6.87 -7.22
C LEU A 34 4.75 7.69 -5.97
N LYS A 35 4.01 8.79 -6.13
CA LYS A 35 3.62 9.63 -5.00
C LYS A 35 2.69 8.88 -4.04
N LEU A 36 1.70 8.22 -4.61
CA LEU A 36 0.75 7.44 -3.81
C LEU A 36 1.43 6.23 -3.20
N LEU A 37 2.34 5.58 -3.95
CA LEU A 37 3.15 4.49 -3.43
C LEU A 37 3.94 4.93 -2.20
N GLU A 38 4.57 6.11 -2.27
CA GLU A 38 5.33 6.65 -1.16
C GLU A 38 4.46 6.90 0.06
N GLU A 39 3.24 7.41 -0.14
CA GLU A 39 2.31 7.62 0.96
C GLU A 39 1.91 6.31 1.64
N VAL A 40 1.64 5.28 0.86
CA VAL A 40 1.30 3.96 1.40
C VAL A 40 2.49 3.40 2.19
N GLU A 41 3.70 3.51 1.65
CA GLU A 41 4.90 3.06 2.33
C GLU A 41 5.15 3.82 3.63
N ARG A 42 4.74 5.09 3.69
CA ARG A 42 4.86 5.89 4.91
C ARG A 42 4.04 5.31 6.06
N TYR A 43 2.84 4.82 5.78
CA TYR A 43 2.04 4.16 6.81
C TYR A 43 2.72 2.89 7.33
N VAL A 44 3.32 2.11 6.44
CA VAL A 44 4.05 0.92 6.84
C VAL A 44 5.20 1.29 7.77
N ARG A 45 6.01 2.29 7.38
CA ARG A 45 7.15 2.72 8.18
C ARG A 45 6.74 3.30 9.52
N LYS A 46 5.64 4.07 9.54
CA LYS A 46 5.16 4.72 10.76
C LYS A 46 4.87 3.73 11.88
N TYR A 47 4.30 2.60 11.53
CA TYR A 47 3.87 1.60 12.51
C TYR A 47 4.76 0.35 12.53
N HIS A 48 5.80 0.31 11.73
CA HIS A 48 6.73 -0.80 11.73
C HIS A 48 7.47 -0.85 13.06
N GLY A 49 7.38 -1.98 13.75
CA GLY A 49 7.99 -2.14 15.06
C GLY A 49 7.23 -1.46 16.19
N ALA A 50 6.17 -0.71 15.91
CA ALA A 50 5.36 -0.09 16.95
C ALA A 50 4.56 -1.15 17.71
N HIS A 51 4.41 -0.94 19.03
CA HIS A 51 3.59 -1.83 19.83
C HIS A 51 2.13 -1.45 19.68
N ILE A 52 1.36 -2.33 19.05
CA ILE A 52 -0.08 -2.15 18.90
C ILE A 52 -0.76 -3.06 19.91
N SER A 53 -1.33 -2.46 20.97
CA SER A 53 -1.95 -3.23 22.05
C SER A 53 -3.28 -3.86 21.68
N ASN A 54 -4.01 -3.25 20.74
CA ASN A 54 -5.29 -3.80 20.29
C ASN A 54 -5.05 -4.92 19.29
N THR A 55 -5.39 -6.14 19.65
CA THR A 55 -5.13 -7.32 18.85
C THR A 55 -5.82 -7.28 17.49
N MET A 56 -7.06 -6.79 17.45
CA MET A 56 -7.81 -6.71 16.20
C MET A 56 -7.18 -5.71 15.23
N LEU A 57 -6.76 -4.55 15.75
CA LEU A 57 -6.12 -3.54 14.92
C LEU A 57 -4.76 -4.01 14.43
N LYS A 58 -4.01 -4.69 15.28
CA LYS A 58 -2.73 -5.28 14.89
C LYS A 58 -2.91 -6.29 13.78
N PHE A 59 -3.90 -7.16 13.91
CA PHE A 59 -4.20 -8.15 12.89
C PHE A 59 -4.57 -7.49 11.57
N LYS A 60 -5.43 -6.47 11.63
CA LYS A 60 -5.87 -5.75 10.44
C LYS A 60 -4.69 -5.04 9.77
N PHE A 61 -3.85 -4.38 10.54
CA PHE A 61 -2.66 -3.70 10.01
C PHE A 61 -1.74 -4.69 9.31
N ASN A 62 -1.44 -5.81 9.96
CA ASN A 62 -0.57 -6.83 9.37
C ASN A 62 -1.17 -7.42 8.09
N SER A 63 -2.48 -7.57 8.05
CA SER A 63 -3.18 -8.07 6.86
C SER A 63 -3.03 -7.11 5.68
N VAL A 64 -3.19 -5.80 5.93
CA VAL A 64 -3.04 -4.79 4.88
C VAL A 64 -1.58 -4.73 4.41
N VAL A 65 -0.62 -4.81 5.34
CA VAL A 65 0.80 -4.84 4.99
C VAL A 65 1.11 -6.04 4.11
N ALA A 66 0.56 -7.20 4.42
CA ALA A 66 0.78 -8.41 3.62
C ALA A 66 0.23 -8.25 2.20
N ARG A 67 -0.97 -7.67 2.07
CA ARG A 67 -1.53 -7.38 0.75
C ARG A 67 -0.64 -6.42 -0.03
N PHE A 68 -0.22 -5.35 0.61
CA PHE A 68 0.65 -4.36 -0.03
C PHE A 68 1.96 -5.00 -0.49
N SER A 69 2.57 -5.81 0.35
CA SER A 69 3.84 -6.49 0.02
C SER A 69 3.68 -7.38 -1.21
N SER A 70 2.59 -8.14 -1.29
CA SER A 70 2.31 -8.99 -2.44
C SER A 70 2.14 -8.18 -3.72
N TYR A 71 1.35 -7.11 -3.65
CA TYR A 71 1.14 -6.24 -4.82
C TYR A 71 2.43 -5.54 -5.22
N LYS A 72 3.23 -5.09 -4.26
CA LYS A 72 4.48 -4.41 -4.56
C LYS A 72 5.44 -5.33 -5.33
N GLN A 73 5.54 -6.59 -4.94
CA GLN A 73 6.36 -7.57 -5.67
C GLN A 73 5.85 -7.76 -7.09
N TYR A 74 4.54 -7.85 -7.26
CA TYR A 74 3.91 -7.98 -8.55
C TYR A 74 4.19 -6.76 -9.43
N TRP A 75 3.99 -5.56 -8.88
CA TRP A 75 4.24 -4.31 -9.61
C TRP A 75 5.70 -4.19 -10.03
N ASN A 76 6.64 -4.52 -9.14
CA ASN A 76 8.06 -4.47 -9.46
C ASN A 76 8.41 -5.41 -10.60
N ARG A 77 7.79 -6.58 -10.64
CA ARG A 77 8.02 -7.55 -11.71
C ARG A 77 7.55 -7.00 -13.05
N ILE A 78 6.36 -6.40 -13.08
CA ILE A 78 5.81 -5.86 -14.32
C ILE A 78 6.55 -4.63 -14.78
N THR A 79 6.94 -3.73 -13.86
CA THR A 79 7.69 -2.53 -14.24
C THR A 79 9.04 -2.88 -14.85
N ARG A 80 9.67 -3.95 -14.40
CA ARG A 80 10.91 -4.44 -15.02
C ARG A 80 10.71 -4.91 -16.45
N LEU A 81 9.55 -5.52 -16.72
CA LEU A 81 9.23 -5.99 -18.06
C LEU A 81 8.96 -4.84 -19.02
N ILE A 82 8.42 -3.73 -18.50
CA ILE A 82 8.12 -2.55 -19.30
C ILE A 82 9.39 -1.77 -19.63
N GLU A 83 10.32 -1.70 -18.68
CA GLU A 83 11.61 -1.07 -18.88
C GLU A 83 12.49 -1.95 -19.74
#